data_4867fc008c253a8efd017edeb696bb44
#
_entry.id   4867fc008c253a8efd017edeb696bb44
#
_cell.length_a   1.000
_cell.length_b   1.000
_cell.length_c   1.000
_cell.angle_alpha   90.00
_cell.angle_beta   90.00
_cell.angle_gamma   90.00
#
_symmetry.space_group_name_H-M   'P 1'
#
loop_
_entity.id
_entity.type
_entity.pdbx_description
1 polymer ?
#
loop_
_entity_poly.entity_id
_entity_poly.type
_entity_poly.pdbx_seq_one_letter_code
_entity_poly.pdbx_strand_id
1 'polypeptide(L)'
;SRALQYLVDKDLIYPCYLSRLELTEFLSPSIEGISKQPNTRQSLSSQVIAKRQQKGIKPVLRLDMKKAIQKVGAISWLNIDGTLLKAEPEKFGDIILGRRDITASYHLSVVLDDAQSNIEVVTRGEDLRHSTDIHCLLQNLLDLPSPIYFHHPLIFGDDGKKLSKRHKSPSLVDLRNYKKTLKKI
;
A
#
# COMPACT_ATOMS: atom_id res chain seq x y z
N SER A 1 15.33 3.88 6.56
CA SER A 1 14.70 3.17 7.70
C SER A 1 15.39 1.82 7.88
N ARG A 2 15.54 1.38 9.14
CA ARG A 2 16.14 0.06 9.45
C ARG A 2 15.41 -1.09 8.77
N ALA A 3 14.10 -1.00 8.71
CA ALA A 3 13.26 -2.01 8.05
C ALA A 3 13.57 -2.15 6.55
N LEU A 4 13.75 -1.05 5.81
CA LEU A 4 14.16 -1.11 4.42
C LEU A 4 15.52 -1.79 4.25
N GLN A 5 16.50 -1.45 5.12
CA GLN A 5 17.84 -2.05 5.06
C GLN A 5 17.74 -3.55 5.33
N TYR A 6 16.97 -3.97 6.34
CA TYR A 6 16.75 -5.38 6.62
C TYR A 6 16.20 -6.16 5.40
N LEU A 7 15.20 -5.58 4.71
CA LEU A 7 14.62 -6.20 3.50
C LEU A 7 15.61 -6.23 2.32
N VAL A 8 16.48 -5.22 2.21
CA VAL A 8 17.59 -5.20 1.22
C VAL A 8 18.58 -6.32 1.51
N ASP A 9 19.03 -6.46 2.76
CA ASP A 9 20.01 -7.47 3.19
C ASP A 9 19.48 -8.91 3.00
N LYS A 10 18.15 -9.08 2.99
CA LYS A 10 17.46 -10.34 2.68
C LYS A 10 17.21 -10.57 1.17
N ASP A 11 17.70 -9.69 0.29
CA ASP A 11 17.45 -9.70 -1.16
C ASP A 11 15.95 -9.72 -1.55
N LEU A 12 15.12 -9.14 -0.70
CA LEU A 12 13.68 -8.99 -0.93
C LEU A 12 13.32 -7.69 -1.63
N ILE A 13 14.25 -6.74 -1.65
CA ILE A 13 14.07 -5.43 -2.30
C ILE A 13 15.11 -5.26 -3.39
N TYR A 14 14.71 -4.62 -4.48
CA TYR A 14 15.61 -4.25 -5.57
C TYR A 14 15.40 -2.80 -6.02
N PRO A 15 16.46 -2.13 -6.55
CA PRO A 15 16.35 -0.79 -7.09
C PRO A 15 15.71 -0.80 -8.49
N CYS A 16 14.72 0.07 -8.70
CA CYS A 16 14.09 0.30 -9.99
C CYS A 16 14.34 1.73 -10.45
N TYR A 17 14.97 1.85 -11.61
CA TYR A 17 15.32 3.15 -12.22
C TYR A 17 14.34 3.60 -13.29
N LEU A 18 13.27 2.83 -13.60
CA LEU A 18 12.27 3.21 -14.58
C LEU A 18 11.55 4.50 -14.18
N SER A 19 11.25 5.33 -15.17
CA SER A 19 10.33 6.45 -15.03
C SER A 19 8.88 5.97 -14.96
N ARG A 20 7.95 6.86 -14.59
CA ARG A 20 6.52 6.53 -14.57
C ARG A 20 6.01 6.18 -15.97
N LEU A 21 6.48 6.88 -16.99
CA LEU A 21 6.07 6.64 -18.38
C LEU A 21 6.55 5.27 -18.87
N GLU A 22 7.81 4.93 -18.63
CA GLU A 22 8.34 3.61 -18.99
C GLU A 22 7.62 2.46 -18.26
N LEU A 23 7.17 2.71 -17.02
CA LEU A 23 6.39 1.71 -16.26
C LEU A 23 5.03 1.43 -16.89
N THR A 24 4.40 2.40 -17.57
CA THR A 24 3.09 2.17 -18.20
C THR A 24 3.13 1.10 -19.28
N GLU A 25 4.28 0.89 -19.93
CA GLU A 25 4.47 -0.15 -20.93
C GLU A 25 4.45 -1.58 -20.34
N PHE A 26 4.68 -1.69 -19.03
CA PHE A 26 4.73 -2.96 -18.29
C PHE A 26 3.50 -3.21 -17.42
N LEU A 27 2.56 -2.24 -17.32
CA LEU A 27 1.38 -2.39 -16.47
C LEU A 27 0.39 -3.36 -17.12
N SER A 28 -0.05 -4.34 -16.35
CA SER A 28 -1.18 -5.18 -16.71
C SER A 28 -2.50 -4.42 -16.48
N PRO A 29 -3.58 -4.75 -17.21
CA PRO A 29 -4.90 -4.22 -16.94
C PRO A 29 -5.28 -4.38 -15.46
N SER A 30 -5.98 -3.39 -14.93
CA SER A 30 -6.48 -3.44 -13.56
C SER A 30 -7.53 -4.55 -13.42
N ILE A 31 -7.37 -5.41 -12.41
CA ILE A 31 -8.36 -6.42 -12.03
C ILE A 31 -8.90 -6.00 -10.66
N GLU A 32 -10.22 -5.94 -10.50
CA GLU A 32 -10.87 -5.52 -9.24
C GLU A 32 -10.37 -4.15 -8.71
N GLY A 33 -10.01 -3.22 -9.62
CA GLY A 33 -9.47 -1.92 -9.24
C GLY A 33 -8.00 -1.93 -8.78
N ILE A 34 -7.35 -3.09 -8.77
CA ILE A 34 -5.94 -3.26 -8.42
C ILE A 34 -5.11 -3.25 -9.70
N SER A 35 -4.17 -2.33 -9.78
CA SER A 35 -3.18 -2.27 -10.86
C SER A 35 -1.95 -3.08 -10.46
N LYS A 36 -1.78 -4.26 -11.05
CA LYS A 36 -0.64 -5.13 -10.73
C LYS A 36 0.66 -4.49 -11.21
N GLN A 37 1.57 -4.25 -10.27
CA GLN A 37 2.88 -3.69 -10.57
C GLN A 37 3.81 -4.74 -11.19
N PRO A 38 4.51 -4.41 -12.30
CA PRO A 38 5.39 -5.36 -12.97
C PRO A 38 6.63 -5.68 -12.15
N ASN A 39 7.21 -6.87 -12.36
CA ASN A 39 8.59 -7.12 -11.97
C ASN A 39 9.51 -6.40 -12.97
N THR A 40 10.30 -5.46 -12.47
CA THR A 40 11.17 -4.60 -13.29
C THR A 40 12.66 -4.84 -13.02
N ARG A 41 13.00 -5.93 -12.32
CA ARG A 41 14.39 -6.25 -11.93
C ARG A 41 15.34 -6.32 -13.13
N GLN A 42 14.86 -6.81 -14.28
CA GLN A 42 15.66 -7.00 -15.50
C GLN A 42 15.21 -6.10 -16.67
N SER A 43 14.38 -5.08 -16.42
CA SER A 43 13.79 -4.23 -17.47
C SER A 43 14.79 -3.26 -18.10
N LEU A 44 15.93 -3.01 -17.48
CA LEU A 44 16.98 -2.11 -17.99
C LEU A 44 18.31 -2.81 -18.02
N SER A 45 19.10 -2.55 -19.08
CA SER A 45 20.48 -3.04 -19.16
C SER A 45 21.38 -2.34 -18.13
N SER A 46 22.45 -3.00 -17.72
CA SER A 46 23.43 -2.46 -16.77
C SER A 46 24.01 -1.12 -17.26
N GLN A 47 24.19 -0.93 -18.56
CA GLN A 47 24.67 0.32 -19.15
C GLN A 47 23.69 1.47 -18.94
N VAL A 48 22.36 1.23 -19.11
CA VAL A 48 21.31 2.24 -18.89
C VAL A 48 21.25 2.59 -17.42
N ILE A 49 21.33 1.61 -16.53
CA ILE A 49 21.36 1.82 -15.07
C ILE A 49 22.56 2.70 -14.69
N ALA A 50 23.76 2.37 -15.16
CA ALA A 50 24.97 3.14 -14.88
C ALA A 50 24.86 4.59 -15.35
N LYS A 51 24.34 4.83 -16.56
CA LYS A 51 24.08 6.20 -17.06
C LYS A 51 23.11 6.99 -16.18
N ARG A 52 22.05 6.32 -15.66
CA ARG A 52 21.08 6.96 -14.75
C ARG A 52 21.70 7.31 -13.40
N GLN A 53 22.52 6.41 -12.88
CA GLN A 53 23.30 6.66 -11.65
C GLN A 53 24.27 7.83 -11.80
N GLN A 54 25.02 7.90 -12.89
CA GLN A 54 25.92 9.02 -13.20
C GLN A 54 25.18 10.37 -13.30
N LYS A 55 23.93 10.37 -13.77
CA LYS A 55 23.05 11.54 -13.80
C LYS A 55 22.42 11.86 -12.44
N GLY A 56 22.78 11.17 -11.37
CA GLY A 56 22.22 11.38 -10.03
C GLY A 56 20.77 10.93 -9.87
N ILE A 57 20.23 10.12 -10.81
CA ILE A 57 18.85 9.63 -10.70
C ILE A 57 18.80 8.57 -9.60
N LYS A 58 18.05 8.85 -8.54
CA LYS A 58 17.81 7.90 -7.46
C LYS A 58 16.78 6.84 -7.89
N PRO A 59 16.95 5.57 -7.55
CA PRO A 59 15.95 4.55 -7.81
C PRO A 59 14.76 4.65 -6.84
N VAL A 60 13.63 4.05 -7.19
CA VAL A 60 12.67 3.59 -6.20
C VAL A 60 13.05 2.19 -5.76
N LEU A 61 12.72 1.82 -4.53
CA LEU A 61 12.97 0.49 -3.99
C LEU A 61 11.67 -0.32 -4.07
N ARG A 62 11.71 -1.45 -4.78
CA ARG A 62 10.55 -2.33 -4.97
C ARG A 62 10.72 -3.63 -4.21
N LEU A 63 9.62 -4.11 -3.62
CA LEU A 63 9.53 -5.46 -3.08
C LEU A 63 9.45 -6.46 -4.23
N ASP A 64 10.32 -7.47 -4.24
CA ASP A 64 10.18 -8.65 -5.09
C ASP A 64 9.06 -9.52 -4.53
N MET A 65 7.86 -9.35 -5.04
CA MET A 65 6.66 -10.00 -4.52
C MET A 65 6.78 -11.53 -4.53
N LYS A 66 7.35 -12.08 -5.60
CA LYS A 66 7.55 -13.53 -5.71
C LYS A 66 8.45 -14.07 -4.60
N LYS A 67 9.60 -13.45 -4.37
CA LYS A 67 10.51 -13.84 -3.29
C LYS A 67 9.89 -13.64 -1.92
N ALA A 68 9.16 -12.53 -1.72
CA ALA A 68 8.48 -12.21 -0.47
C ALA A 68 7.47 -13.31 -0.09
N ILE A 69 6.62 -13.71 -1.02
CA ILE A 69 5.62 -14.78 -0.81
C ILE A 69 6.32 -16.13 -0.58
N GLN A 70 7.35 -16.46 -1.35
CA GLN A 70 8.12 -17.69 -1.15
C GLN A 70 8.73 -17.78 0.25
N LYS A 71 9.11 -16.63 0.82
CA LYS A 71 9.72 -16.57 2.15
C LYS A 71 8.72 -16.78 3.28
N VAL A 72 7.52 -16.20 3.19
CA VAL A 72 6.52 -16.26 4.27
C VAL A 72 5.49 -17.38 4.10
N GLY A 73 5.30 -17.88 2.89
CA GLY A 73 4.26 -18.87 2.57
C GLY A 73 2.86 -18.28 2.56
N ALA A 74 1.86 -19.12 2.87
CA ALA A 74 0.47 -18.69 2.97
C ALA A 74 0.25 -17.86 4.24
N ILE A 75 -0.36 -16.69 4.09
CA ILE A 75 -0.65 -15.75 5.18
C ILE A 75 -2.13 -15.40 5.21
N SER A 76 -2.60 -15.00 6.38
CA SER A 76 -3.98 -14.60 6.62
C SER A 76 -4.03 -13.48 7.65
N TRP A 77 -5.09 -12.69 7.63
CA TRP A 77 -5.35 -11.64 8.61
C TRP A 77 -6.72 -11.80 9.25
N LEU A 78 -6.87 -11.36 10.49
CA LEU A 78 -8.08 -11.48 11.28
C LEU A 78 -8.99 -10.27 11.10
N ASN A 79 -10.24 -10.50 10.70
CA ASN A 79 -11.30 -9.50 10.69
C ASN A 79 -11.93 -9.35 12.08
N ILE A 80 -12.55 -8.20 12.36
CA ILE A 80 -13.16 -7.88 13.67
C ILE A 80 -14.27 -8.85 14.08
N ASP A 81 -14.91 -9.50 13.12
CA ASP A 81 -15.94 -10.52 13.36
C ASP A 81 -15.39 -11.92 13.70
N GLY A 82 -14.06 -12.03 13.81
CA GLY A 82 -13.37 -13.30 14.08
C GLY A 82 -13.07 -14.12 12.83
N THR A 83 -13.44 -13.67 11.63
CA THR A 83 -13.14 -14.38 10.38
C THR A 83 -11.67 -14.26 10.02
N LEU A 84 -11.01 -15.38 9.76
CA LEU A 84 -9.65 -15.41 9.23
C LEU A 84 -9.69 -15.38 7.70
N LEU A 85 -9.18 -14.30 7.11
CA LEU A 85 -9.20 -14.07 5.67
C LEU A 85 -7.82 -14.31 5.07
N LYS A 86 -7.78 -15.12 4.01
CA LYS A 86 -6.56 -15.36 3.26
C LYS A 86 -6.08 -14.08 2.59
N ALA A 87 -4.81 -13.73 2.76
CA ALA A 87 -4.18 -12.63 2.06
C ALA A 87 -3.69 -13.06 0.66
N GLU A 88 -3.87 -12.19 -0.32
CA GLU A 88 -3.49 -12.43 -1.72
C GLU A 88 -2.60 -11.28 -2.24
N PRO A 89 -1.42 -11.06 -1.63
CA PRO A 89 -0.53 -9.94 -1.98
C PRO A 89 0.01 -10.03 -3.41
N GLU A 90 0.03 -11.22 -4.02
CA GLU A 90 0.45 -11.44 -5.42
C GLU A 90 -0.37 -10.64 -6.44
N LYS A 91 -1.59 -10.25 -6.11
CA LYS A 91 -2.45 -9.42 -6.96
C LYS A 91 -1.84 -8.03 -7.23
N PHE A 92 -1.00 -7.55 -6.31
CA PHE A 92 -0.36 -6.23 -6.41
C PHE A 92 0.94 -6.23 -7.22
N GLY A 93 1.60 -7.39 -7.37
CA GLY A 93 2.93 -7.46 -7.96
C GLY A 93 3.99 -6.72 -7.14
N ASP A 94 5.03 -6.24 -7.78
CA ASP A 94 6.20 -5.64 -7.13
C ASP A 94 5.94 -4.20 -6.67
N ILE A 95 5.44 -4.04 -5.47
CA ILE A 95 5.09 -2.74 -4.89
C ILE A 95 6.31 -1.90 -4.53
N ILE A 96 6.14 -0.56 -4.49
CA ILE A 96 7.17 0.36 -4.04
C ILE A 96 7.15 0.44 -2.51
N LEU A 97 8.30 0.17 -1.88
CA LEU A 97 8.51 0.35 -0.44
C LEU A 97 9.40 1.55 -0.09
N GLY A 98 10.34 1.92 -0.99
CA GLY A 98 11.15 3.14 -0.87
C GLY A 98 10.94 4.06 -2.06
N ARG A 99 10.73 5.36 -1.82
CA ARG A 99 10.53 6.38 -2.85
C ARG A 99 11.80 7.21 -3.06
N ARG A 100 11.87 7.91 -4.19
CA ARG A 100 13.04 8.76 -4.52
C ARG A 100 13.19 9.96 -3.59
N ASP A 101 12.08 10.51 -3.18
CA ASP A 101 11.90 11.75 -2.42
C ASP A 101 11.62 11.50 -0.92
N ILE A 102 11.05 10.35 -0.59
CA ILE A 102 10.65 9.97 0.76
C ILE A 102 11.22 8.59 1.06
N THR A 103 11.78 8.42 2.26
CA THR A 103 12.50 7.19 2.65
C THR A 103 11.62 5.94 2.61
N ALA A 104 10.31 6.05 2.92
CA ALA A 104 9.40 4.91 2.99
C ALA A 104 8.09 5.19 2.24
N SER A 105 7.45 4.14 1.72
CA SER A 105 6.10 4.21 1.16
C SER A 105 5.05 4.20 2.27
N TYR A 106 3.80 4.54 1.91
CA TYR A 106 2.65 4.43 2.81
C TYR A 106 2.55 3.04 3.46
N HIS A 107 2.62 1.97 2.65
CA HIS A 107 2.47 0.60 3.16
C HIS A 107 3.53 0.24 4.22
N LEU A 108 4.78 0.64 4.00
CA LEU A 108 5.83 0.35 4.97
C LEU A 108 5.69 1.24 6.21
N SER A 109 5.39 2.54 6.03
CA SER A 109 5.27 3.47 7.15
C SER A 109 4.15 3.06 8.10
N VAL A 110 2.94 2.80 7.57
CA VAL A 110 1.80 2.47 8.43
C VAL A 110 2.01 1.19 9.22
N VAL A 111 2.60 0.16 8.62
CA VAL A 111 2.89 -1.13 9.32
C VAL A 111 3.89 -0.92 10.46
N LEU A 112 4.90 -0.08 10.25
CA LEU A 112 5.89 0.23 11.29
C LEU A 112 5.31 1.10 12.40
N ASP A 113 4.51 2.10 12.04
CA ASP A 113 3.88 3.03 13.00
C ASP A 113 2.84 2.31 13.86
N ASP A 114 2.02 1.44 13.25
CA ASP A 114 1.04 0.61 13.96
C ASP A 114 1.73 -0.34 14.96
N ALA A 115 2.80 -1.02 14.53
CA ALA A 115 3.57 -1.90 15.41
C ALA A 115 4.25 -1.14 16.55
N GLN A 116 4.86 0.01 16.26
CA GLN A 116 5.51 0.85 17.27
C GLN A 116 4.52 1.41 18.29
N SER A 117 3.30 1.69 17.85
CA SER A 117 2.22 2.23 18.71
C SER A 117 1.39 1.14 19.38
N ASN A 118 1.74 -0.14 19.20
CA ASN A 118 1.00 -1.29 19.73
C ASN A 118 -0.50 -1.24 19.36
N ILE A 119 -0.80 -0.92 18.09
CA ILE A 119 -2.17 -0.88 17.60
C ILE A 119 -2.73 -2.30 17.51
N GLU A 120 -3.77 -2.58 18.28
CA GLU A 120 -4.44 -3.89 18.31
C GLU A 120 -5.52 -4.00 17.24
N VAL A 121 -6.19 -2.90 16.89
CA VAL A 121 -7.28 -2.87 15.91
C VAL A 121 -7.08 -1.73 14.92
N VAL A 122 -7.03 -2.06 13.63
CA VAL A 122 -6.98 -1.08 12.54
C VAL A 122 -8.36 -0.92 11.94
N THR A 123 -8.93 0.29 12.04
CA THR A 123 -10.21 0.67 11.43
C THR A 123 -9.98 1.57 10.23
N ARG A 124 -10.55 1.21 9.07
CA ARG A 124 -10.42 1.99 7.83
C ARG A 124 -11.55 1.71 6.84
N GLY A 125 -11.63 2.49 5.76
CA GLY A 125 -12.64 2.30 4.72
C GLY A 125 -12.42 1.01 3.92
N GLU A 126 -13.50 0.43 3.41
CA GLU A 126 -13.49 -0.78 2.58
C GLU A 126 -12.63 -0.64 1.30
N ASP A 127 -12.45 0.59 0.80
CA ASP A 127 -11.56 0.87 -0.34
C ASP A 127 -10.08 0.58 -0.07
N LEU A 128 -9.68 0.43 1.20
CA LEU A 128 -8.33 0.02 1.60
C LEU A 128 -8.23 -1.46 1.98
N ARG A 129 -9.32 -2.24 1.83
CA ARG A 129 -9.34 -3.66 2.20
C ARG A 129 -8.22 -4.44 1.52
N HIS A 130 -8.04 -4.25 0.22
CA HIS A 130 -6.96 -4.91 -0.54
C HIS A 130 -5.56 -4.56 -0.02
N SER A 131 -5.37 -3.36 0.53
CA SER A 131 -4.08 -2.99 1.12
C SER A 131 -3.73 -3.81 2.36
N THR A 132 -4.72 -4.47 3.01
CA THR A 132 -4.49 -5.33 4.17
C THR A 132 -3.62 -6.53 3.82
N ASP A 133 -3.75 -7.08 2.62
CA ASP A 133 -2.93 -8.19 2.15
C ASP A 133 -1.45 -7.83 2.09
N ILE A 134 -1.16 -6.60 1.64
CA ILE A 134 0.21 -6.05 1.62
C ILE A 134 0.72 -5.80 3.04
N HIS A 135 -0.12 -5.26 3.92
CA HIS A 135 0.28 -4.99 5.30
C HIS A 135 0.55 -6.29 6.05
N CYS A 136 -0.30 -7.31 5.87
CA CYS A 136 -0.10 -8.64 6.41
C CYS A 136 1.23 -9.26 5.93
N LEU A 137 1.54 -9.14 4.63
CA LEU A 137 2.82 -9.59 4.08
C LEU A 137 4.00 -8.88 4.75
N LEU A 138 3.95 -7.56 4.86
CA LEU A 138 5.04 -6.78 5.47
C LEU A 138 5.22 -7.07 6.96
N GLN A 139 4.12 -7.29 7.71
CA GLN A 139 4.16 -7.69 9.10
C GLN A 139 4.88 -9.03 9.26
N ASN A 140 4.55 -10.02 8.44
CA ASN A 140 5.22 -11.33 8.46
C ASN A 140 6.69 -11.25 8.03
N LEU A 141 7.03 -10.46 7.03
CA LEU A 141 8.43 -10.28 6.57
C LEU A 141 9.32 -9.60 7.61
N LEU A 142 8.75 -8.72 8.43
CA LEU A 142 9.45 -7.91 9.42
C LEU A 142 9.30 -8.43 10.85
N ASP A 143 8.63 -9.58 11.01
CA ASP A 143 8.34 -10.19 12.32
C ASP A 143 7.63 -9.20 13.28
N LEU A 144 6.60 -8.52 12.75
CA LEU A 144 5.80 -7.54 13.48
C LEU A 144 4.44 -8.14 13.88
N PRO A 145 3.82 -7.65 14.96
CA PRO A 145 2.49 -8.07 15.34
C PRO A 145 1.47 -7.72 14.25
N SER A 146 0.49 -8.60 14.05
CA SER A 146 -0.62 -8.39 13.13
C SER A 146 -1.85 -7.93 13.90
N PRO A 147 -2.37 -6.71 13.66
CA PRO A 147 -3.58 -6.22 14.29
C PRO A 147 -4.83 -6.93 13.74
N ILE A 148 -5.95 -6.79 14.45
CA ILE A 148 -7.28 -7.12 13.93
C ILE A 148 -7.73 -5.99 13.00
N TYR A 149 -8.41 -6.31 11.90
CA TYR A 149 -8.84 -5.32 10.92
C TYR A 149 -10.36 -5.16 10.91
N PHE A 150 -10.81 -3.90 10.81
CA PHE A 150 -12.20 -3.55 10.56
C PHE A 150 -12.30 -2.62 9.36
N HIS A 151 -12.98 -3.09 8.30
CA HIS A 151 -13.22 -2.30 7.10
C HIS A 151 -14.67 -1.82 7.11
N HIS A 152 -14.88 -0.53 7.43
CA HIS A 152 -16.20 0.07 7.44
C HIS A 152 -16.67 0.39 6.01
N PRO A 153 -17.99 0.32 5.73
CA PRO A 153 -18.54 0.68 4.43
C PRO A 153 -18.24 2.13 4.06
N LEU A 154 -18.20 2.41 2.76
CA LEU A 154 -18.01 3.75 2.24
C LEU A 154 -19.34 4.52 2.26
N ILE A 155 -19.27 5.82 2.50
CA ILE A 155 -20.43 6.72 2.42
C ILE A 155 -20.39 7.39 1.05
N PHE A 156 -21.53 7.36 0.36
CA PHE A 156 -21.71 7.96 -0.96
C PHE A 156 -22.61 9.18 -0.85
N GLY A 157 -22.39 10.17 -1.71
CA GLY A 157 -23.28 11.31 -1.89
C GLY A 157 -24.46 10.96 -2.79
N ASP A 158 -25.40 11.91 -2.94
CA ASP A 158 -26.58 11.75 -3.80
C ASP A 158 -26.20 11.56 -5.28
N ASP A 159 -25.01 11.99 -5.68
CA ASP A 159 -24.42 11.79 -7.00
C ASP A 159 -23.80 10.39 -7.21
N GLY A 160 -23.95 9.49 -6.25
CA GLY A 160 -23.39 8.14 -6.27
C GLY A 160 -21.87 8.08 -6.14
N LYS A 161 -21.19 9.20 -5.87
CA LYS A 161 -19.73 9.22 -5.67
C LYS A 161 -19.39 9.10 -4.20
N LYS A 162 -18.28 8.40 -3.92
CA LYS A 162 -17.72 8.30 -2.58
C LYS A 162 -17.42 9.69 -2.01
N LEU A 163 -17.91 9.97 -0.80
CA LEU A 163 -17.57 11.20 -0.09
C LEU A 163 -16.06 11.24 0.18
N SER A 164 -15.41 12.30 -0.28
CA SER A 164 -13.98 12.50 -0.09
C SER A 164 -13.59 13.97 -0.20
N LYS A 165 -12.48 14.35 0.42
CA LYS A 165 -11.90 15.69 0.28
C LYS A 165 -11.59 16.05 -1.18
N ARG A 166 -11.21 15.07 -2.00
CA ARG A 166 -10.92 15.24 -3.43
C ARG A 166 -12.15 15.71 -4.22
N HIS A 167 -13.33 15.27 -3.83
CA HIS A 167 -14.61 15.62 -4.46
C HIS A 167 -15.29 16.81 -3.76
N LYS A 168 -14.56 17.54 -2.89
CA LYS A 168 -15.08 18.68 -2.11
C LYS A 168 -16.36 18.34 -1.33
N SER A 169 -16.45 17.10 -0.88
CA SER A 169 -17.61 16.66 -0.08
C SER A 169 -17.72 17.47 1.21
N PRO A 170 -18.95 17.73 1.71
CA PRO A 170 -19.14 18.48 2.93
C PRO A 170 -18.44 17.82 4.12
N SER A 171 -17.82 18.62 4.96
CA SER A 171 -17.20 18.13 6.20
C SER A 171 -18.26 17.73 7.22
N LEU A 172 -17.87 16.95 8.23
CA LEU A 172 -18.77 16.64 9.37
C LEU A 172 -19.27 17.92 10.09
N VAL A 173 -18.47 18.97 10.08
CA VAL A 173 -18.86 20.28 10.65
C VAL A 173 -19.98 20.91 9.81
N ASP A 174 -19.86 20.88 8.51
CA ASP A 174 -20.88 21.41 7.59
C ASP A 174 -22.19 20.65 7.76
N LEU A 175 -22.14 19.31 7.76
CA LEU A 175 -23.32 18.46 7.98
C LEU A 175 -23.98 18.70 9.36
N ARG A 176 -23.19 18.91 10.40
CA ARG A 176 -23.67 19.21 11.75
C ARG A 176 -24.35 20.58 11.81
N ASN A 177 -23.79 21.58 11.13
CA ASN A 177 -24.39 22.93 11.05
C ASN A 177 -25.69 22.91 10.25
N TYR A 178 -25.75 22.17 9.13
CA TYR A 178 -26.96 21.98 8.34
C TYR A 178 -28.10 21.36 9.17
N LYS A 179 -27.83 20.28 9.94
CA LYS A 179 -28.82 19.68 10.85
C LYS A 179 -29.28 20.63 11.96
N LYS A 180 -28.42 21.52 12.47
CA LYS A 180 -28.80 22.54 13.46
C LYS A 180 -29.71 23.59 12.84
N THR A 181 -29.52 23.95 11.58
CA THR A 181 -30.36 24.91 10.85
C THR A 181 -31.75 24.33 10.59
N LEU A 182 -31.85 23.06 10.18
CA LEU A 182 -33.12 22.38 9.98
C LEU A 182 -33.96 22.17 11.25
N LYS A 183 -33.32 22.07 12.42
CA LYS A 183 -34.02 21.97 13.71
C LYS A 183 -34.56 23.31 14.24
N LYS A 184 -34.24 24.43 13.57
CA LYS A 184 -34.68 25.77 13.94
C LYS A 184 -35.84 26.27 13.03
N ILE A 185 -36.23 25.50 12.00
CA ILE A 185 -37.36 25.66 11.13
C ILE A 185 -38.49 24.72 11.60
#